data_6eb219355191c8222ebfe75cff159dd1
#
_entry.id   6eb219355191c8222ebfe75cff159dd1
#
_cell.length_a   1.000
_cell.length_b   1.000
_cell.length_c   1.000
_cell.angle_alpha   90.00
_cell.angle_beta   90.00
_cell.angle_gamma   90.00
#
_symmetry.space_group_name_H-M   'P 1'
#
loop_
_entity.id
_entity.type
_entity.pdbx_description
1 polymer ?
#
loop_
_entity_poly.entity_id
_entity_poly.type
_entity_poly.pdbx_seq_one_letter_code
_entity_poly.pdbx_strand_id
1 'polypeptide(L)'
;AVTHWVSLGVITSERSDTAKPAQVKAVSTPVSEPETKAEPVSKVEAIAPKRQSVSNKLCIRYKNSEILEKQQKDPNLAHLFDEIQTVLQRTINGTEQGELLALYEYYRFDAASILLAAEYCVSLEKYNVSYLVTVMRGWFEQDICTYQQIEQEIIRLSNIKKYEFKILKIFGQTAKPSKQQLEFIEKWRTMGFTVEMLEIAYNKCVDNTNKLNYKYIDTILSNWAGKSITTPEQVTHEDEKYHTSKKNKNTNKQTSYNLDDFEKFAMNFDLEKSGKL
;
A
#
# COMPACT_ATOMS: atom_id res chain seq x y z
N ALA A 1 7.61 12.33 -21.15
CA ALA A 1 7.38 11.91 -19.75
C ALA A 1 6.04 12.40 -19.19
N VAL A 2 5.62 13.65 -19.48
CA VAL A 2 4.36 14.22 -18.95
C VAL A 2 3.11 13.58 -19.59
N THR A 3 3.17 13.15 -20.84
CA THR A 3 2.05 12.57 -21.58
C THR A 3 1.63 11.18 -21.09
N HIS A 4 2.54 10.43 -20.48
CA HIS A 4 2.24 9.10 -19.94
C HIS A 4 1.42 9.15 -18.64
N TRP A 5 1.60 10.18 -17.84
CA TRP A 5 0.87 10.38 -16.57
C TRP A 5 -0.57 10.88 -16.75
N VAL A 6 -0.87 11.51 -17.91
CA VAL A 6 -2.24 11.94 -18.25
C VAL A 6 -3.14 10.75 -18.59
N SER A 7 -2.58 9.67 -19.18
CA SER A 7 -3.32 8.44 -19.52
C SER A 7 -3.70 7.61 -18.29
N LEU A 8 -3.05 7.80 -17.15
CA LEU A 8 -3.31 7.07 -15.90
C LEU A 8 -4.26 7.79 -14.92
N GLY A 9 -4.88 8.92 -15.34
CA GLY A 9 -5.88 9.62 -14.53
C GLY A 9 -5.34 10.31 -13.29
N VAL A 10 -4.03 10.59 -13.24
CA VAL A 10 -3.38 11.23 -12.08
C VAL A 10 -3.41 12.76 -12.17
N ILE A 11 -3.66 13.32 -13.36
CA ILE A 11 -3.80 14.77 -13.58
C ILE A 11 -4.99 15.01 -14.51
N THR A 12 -6.03 15.66 -14.03
CA THR A 12 -7.18 16.11 -14.84
C THR A 12 -6.82 17.41 -15.55
N SER A 13 -6.79 17.39 -16.88
CA SER A 13 -6.76 18.60 -17.71
C SER A 13 -8.20 18.91 -18.11
N GLU A 14 -8.82 19.89 -17.46
CA GLU A 14 -10.07 20.46 -17.93
C GLU A 14 -9.83 21.30 -19.19
N ARG A 15 -10.39 20.87 -20.31
CA ARG A 15 -10.81 21.76 -21.40
C ARG A 15 -12.08 21.22 -22.03
N SER A 16 -13.13 21.96 -21.81
CA SER A 16 -14.40 21.93 -22.55
C SER A 16 -14.18 22.13 -24.05
N ASP A 17 -14.83 21.32 -24.89
CA ASP A 17 -15.70 21.85 -25.92
C ASP A 17 -16.54 20.75 -26.61
N THR A 18 -17.74 21.14 -26.82
CA THR A 18 -18.92 20.50 -27.40
C THR A 18 -18.77 20.05 -28.84
N ALA A 19 -19.30 18.87 -29.20
CA ALA A 19 -20.18 18.68 -30.37
C ALA A 19 -20.75 17.26 -30.45
N LYS A 20 -22.02 17.16 -30.73
CA LYS A 20 -22.94 16.02 -30.77
C LYS A 20 -23.06 15.44 -32.21
N PRO A 21 -23.87 14.38 -32.48
CA PRO A 21 -23.43 13.16 -33.16
C PRO A 21 -24.07 12.97 -34.55
N ALA A 22 -23.61 11.97 -35.28
CA ALA A 22 -24.33 11.45 -36.45
C ALA A 22 -24.48 9.93 -36.38
N GLN A 23 -25.73 9.49 -36.33
CA GLN A 23 -26.19 8.13 -36.55
C GLN A 23 -25.99 7.70 -38.02
N VAL A 24 -25.57 6.47 -38.27
CA VAL A 24 -25.99 5.72 -39.48
C VAL A 24 -26.24 4.25 -39.15
N LYS A 25 -27.32 3.78 -39.72
CA LYS A 25 -28.15 2.60 -39.56
C LYS A 25 -27.47 1.26 -39.83
N ALA A 26 -28.03 0.24 -39.16
CA ALA A 26 -27.93 -1.18 -39.42
C ALA A 26 -28.46 -1.59 -40.84
N VAL A 27 -27.82 -2.58 -41.43
CA VAL A 27 -28.43 -3.47 -42.41
C VAL A 27 -28.02 -4.90 -42.06
N SER A 28 -29.03 -5.71 -41.82
CA SER A 28 -29.01 -7.17 -41.65
C SER A 28 -29.13 -7.88 -43.03
N THR A 29 -28.48 -9.01 -43.21
CA THR A 29 -29.04 -10.38 -43.41
C THR A 29 -28.14 -11.27 -44.25
N PRO A 30 -28.44 -12.56 -44.35
CA PRO A 30 -27.55 -13.66 -43.99
C PRO A 30 -27.17 -14.51 -45.20
N VAL A 31 -26.32 -15.54 -45.07
CA VAL A 31 -26.45 -16.85 -45.74
C VAL A 31 -25.19 -17.72 -45.60
N SER A 32 -25.43 -18.91 -45.07
CA SER A 32 -24.91 -20.27 -45.35
C SER A 32 -23.48 -20.66 -44.95
N GLU A 33 -23.45 -21.60 -44.02
CA GLU A 33 -22.45 -22.64 -43.85
C GLU A 33 -22.18 -23.46 -45.12
N PRO A 34 -21.00 -24.07 -45.23
CA PRO A 34 -21.00 -25.51 -45.00
C PRO A 34 -19.84 -26.01 -44.11
N GLU A 35 -20.17 -27.09 -43.41
CA GLU A 35 -19.32 -27.95 -42.60
C GLU A 35 -18.07 -28.46 -43.34
N THR A 36 -16.92 -28.45 -42.69
CA THR A 36 -15.83 -29.37 -42.99
C THR A 36 -15.03 -29.70 -41.72
N LYS A 37 -15.16 -30.94 -41.32
CA LYS A 37 -14.33 -31.84 -40.54
C LYS A 37 -13.16 -31.27 -39.71
N ALA A 38 -13.27 -31.54 -38.42
CA ALA A 38 -12.20 -31.50 -37.44
C ALA A 38 -11.07 -32.48 -37.75
N GLU A 39 -9.84 -32.00 -37.75
CA GLU A 39 -8.65 -32.77 -37.39
C GLU A 39 -7.98 -32.18 -36.13
N PRO A 40 -7.42 -33.01 -35.23
CA PRO A 40 -6.94 -32.53 -33.93
C PRO A 40 -5.59 -31.87 -34.09
N VAL A 41 -5.56 -30.58 -33.90
CA VAL A 41 -4.28 -29.83 -33.77
C VAL A 41 -3.68 -30.20 -32.41
N SER A 42 -2.50 -30.85 -32.48
CA SER A 42 -1.65 -31.22 -31.38
C SER A 42 -1.43 -30.04 -30.44
N LYS A 43 -1.66 -30.26 -29.15
CA LYS A 43 -1.21 -29.44 -28.03
C LYS A 43 0.29 -29.19 -28.17
N VAL A 44 0.65 -28.00 -28.54
CA VAL A 44 2.00 -27.48 -28.29
C VAL A 44 2.01 -27.02 -26.85
N GLU A 45 2.46 -27.90 -25.96
CA GLU A 45 2.84 -27.53 -24.60
C GLU A 45 4.01 -26.53 -24.74
N ALA A 46 3.72 -25.27 -24.44
CA ALA A 46 4.74 -24.28 -24.19
C ALA A 46 5.48 -24.70 -22.91
N ILE A 47 6.61 -25.37 -23.10
CA ILE A 47 7.56 -25.65 -22.02
C ILE A 47 8.15 -24.31 -21.59
N ALA A 48 7.53 -23.69 -20.57
CA ALA A 48 8.16 -22.56 -19.89
C ALA A 48 9.47 -23.10 -19.26
N PRO A 49 10.63 -22.48 -19.54
CA PRO A 49 11.88 -22.92 -18.94
C PRO A 49 11.76 -22.75 -17.42
N LYS A 50 11.87 -23.86 -16.70
CA LYS A 50 11.94 -23.90 -15.24
C LYS A 50 13.11 -23.03 -14.79
N ARG A 51 12.81 -21.84 -14.26
CA ARG A 51 13.79 -20.91 -13.71
C ARG A 51 14.35 -21.51 -12.42
N GLN A 52 15.65 -21.71 -12.38
CA GLN A 52 16.35 -22.16 -11.19
C GLN A 52 16.41 -20.99 -10.20
N SER A 53 15.97 -21.21 -8.96
CA SER A 53 16.13 -20.24 -7.88
C SER A 53 17.62 -20.07 -7.57
N VAL A 54 18.18 -18.93 -7.98
CA VAL A 54 19.59 -18.61 -7.76
C VAL A 54 19.70 -17.83 -6.46
N SER A 55 19.88 -18.54 -5.35
CA SER A 55 20.13 -17.96 -4.02
C SER A 55 21.56 -17.48 -3.81
N ASN A 56 22.40 -17.43 -4.84
CA ASN A 56 23.76 -16.92 -4.76
C ASN A 56 23.87 -15.56 -5.44
N LYS A 57 24.53 -14.64 -4.75
CA LYS A 57 24.95 -13.31 -5.20
C LYS A 57 25.91 -13.46 -6.40
N LEU A 58 25.37 -13.83 -7.57
CA LEU A 58 26.12 -13.99 -8.79
C LEU A 58 26.50 -12.59 -9.27
N CYS A 59 27.69 -12.14 -8.93
CA CYS A 59 28.30 -10.95 -9.53
C CYS A 59 28.74 -11.30 -10.96
N ILE A 60 27.81 -11.24 -11.92
CA ILE A 60 28.16 -11.32 -13.33
C ILE A 60 28.94 -10.06 -13.63
N ARG A 61 30.23 -10.23 -13.98
CA ARG A 61 31.10 -9.12 -14.38
C ARG A 61 31.38 -9.25 -15.87
N TYR A 62 30.88 -8.30 -16.60
CA TYR A 62 31.24 -8.13 -18.03
C TYR A 62 32.51 -7.28 -18.17
N LYS A 63 33.34 -7.59 -19.16
CA LYS A 63 34.45 -6.73 -19.53
C LYS A 63 33.93 -5.54 -20.34
N ASN A 64 34.58 -4.39 -20.24
CA ASN A 64 34.16 -3.19 -20.98
C ASN A 64 34.14 -3.42 -22.52
N SER A 65 35.04 -4.26 -23.04
CA SER A 65 35.03 -4.65 -24.45
C SER A 65 33.76 -5.44 -24.82
N GLU A 66 33.31 -6.33 -23.97
CA GLU A 66 32.11 -7.14 -24.18
C GLU A 66 30.85 -6.26 -24.15
N ILE A 67 30.79 -5.31 -23.20
CA ILE A 67 29.67 -4.35 -23.08
C ILE A 67 29.57 -3.52 -24.37
N LEU A 68 30.70 -3.00 -24.85
CA LEU A 68 30.73 -2.18 -26.05
C LEU A 68 30.33 -2.99 -27.30
N GLU A 69 30.81 -4.22 -27.44
CA GLU A 69 30.44 -5.10 -28.55
C GLU A 69 28.93 -5.40 -28.55
N LYS A 70 28.36 -5.67 -27.39
CA LYS A 70 26.93 -5.95 -27.24
C LYS A 70 26.07 -4.71 -27.50
N GLN A 71 26.47 -3.56 -26.98
CA GLN A 71 25.83 -2.28 -27.27
C GLN A 71 25.80 -1.94 -28.75
N GLN A 72 26.89 -2.26 -29.51
CA GLN A 72 26.93 -2.06 -30.96
C GLN A 72 26.03 -3.03 -31.72
N LYS A 73 25.82 -4.25 -31.20
CA LYS A 73 24.99 -5.28 -31.84
C LYS A 73 23.51 -5.14 -31.54
N ASP A 74 23.17 -4.62 -30.38
CA ASP A 74 21.77 -4.49 -29.93
C ASP A 74 21.37 -3.02 -29.73
N PRO A 75 20.59 -2.46 -30.68
CA PRO A 75 20.10 -1.08 -30.59
C PRO A 75 19.24 -0.82 -29.35
N ASN A 76 18.49 -1.85 -28.87
CA ASN A 76 17.65 -1.71 -27.66
C ASN A 76 18.50 -1.53 -26.41
N LEU A 77 19.63 -2.22 -26.33
CA LEU A 77 20.58 -2.06 -25.23
C LEU A 77 21.27 -0.68 -25.27
N ALA A 78 21.62 -0.19 -26.48
CA ALA A 78 22.17 1.16 -26.63
C ALA A 78 21.15 2.22 -26.16
N HIS A 79 19.90 2.10 -26.59
CA HIS A 79 18.81 2.97 -26.16
C HIS A 79 18.58 2.90 -24.64
N LEU A 80 18.60 1.70 -24.05
CA LEU A 80 18.49 1.53 -22.60
C LEU A 80 19.57 2.31 -21.86
N PHE A 81 20.83 2.26 -22.31
CA PHE A 81 21.92 2.99 -21.64
C PHE A 81 21.78 4.51 -21.77
N ASP A 82 21.25 5.01 -22.87
CA ASP A 82 21.02 6.44 -23.07
C ASP A 82 19.83 6.94 -22.22
N GLU A 83 18.71 6.22 -22.26
CA GLU A 83 17.51 6.59 -21.50
C GLU A 83 17.72 6.48 -19.99
N ILE A 84 18.45 5.47 -19.51
CA ILE A 84 18.72 5.32 -18.07
C ILE A 84 19.52 6.50 -17.52
N GLN A 85 20.44 7.06 -18.28
CA GLN A 85 21.20 8.25 -17.90
C GLN A 85 20.31 9.48 -17.80
N THR A 86 19.35 9.58 -18.72
CA THR A 86 18.33 10.65 -18.69
C THR A 86 17.42 10.51 -17.46
N VAL A 87 16.95 9.31 -17.15
CA VAL A 87 16.11 9.02 -15.97
C VAL A 87 16.87 9.29 -14.68
N LEU A 88 18.11 8.82 -14.57
CA LEU A 88 18.94 9.00 -13.37
C LEU A 88 19.55 10.42 -13.27
N GLN A 89 19.44 11.24 -14.32
CA GLN A 89 20.02 12.59 -14.42
C GLN A 89 21.55 12.61 -14.20
N ARG A 90 22.23 11.53 -14.56
CA ARG A 90 23.69 11.38 -14.46
C ARG A 90 24.21 10.33 -15.42
N THR A 91 25.49 10.39 -15.72
CA THR A 91 26.16 9.35 -16.50
C THR A 91 26.37 8.07 -15.68
N ILE A 92 26.35 6.93 -16.37
CA ILE A 92 26.62 5.60 -15.78
C ILE A 92 28.07 5.19 -16.12
N ASN A 93 28.72 4.54 -15.17
CA ASN A 93 30.08 4.01 -15.37
C ASN A 93 30.05 2.57 -15.94
N GLY A 94 31.23 2.04 -16.35
CA GLY A 94 31.30 0.70 -16.95
C GLY A 94 30.83 -0.43 -16.03
N THR A 95 30.96 -0.30 -14.71
CA THR A 95 30.43 -1.29 -13.77
C THR A 95 28.90 -1.27 -13.76
N GLU A 96 28.30 -0.09 -13.76
CA GLU A 96 26.85 0.09 -13.80
C GLU A 96 26.26 -0.37 -15.14
N GLN A 97 26.97 -0.14 -16.25
CA GLN A 97 26.60 -0.71 -17.56
C GLN A 97 26.58 -2.24 -17.52
N GLY A 98 27.58 -2.86 -16.88
CA GLY A 98 27.62 -4.31 -16.68
C GLY A 98 26.48 -4.84 -15.81
N GLU A 99 26.09 -4.10 -14.77
CA GLU A 99 24.93 -4.43 -13.91
C GLU A 99 23.61 -4.34 -14.70
N LEU A 100 23.42 -3.31 -15.51
CA LEU A 100 22.25 -3.15 -16.38
C LEU A 100 22.21 -4.23 -17.47
N LEU A 101 23.36 -4.56 -18.07
CA LEU A 101 23.48 -5.65 -19.04
C LEU A 101 23.08 -6.99 -18.41
N ALA A 102 23.44 -7.24 -17.14
CA ALA A 102 23.03 -8.43 -16.42
C ALA A 102 21.50 -8.48 -16.21
N LEU A 103 20.84 -7.36 -15.92
CA LEU A 103 19.38 -7.31 -15.85
C LEU A 103 18.75 -7.65 -17.20
N TYR A 104 19.29 -7.14 -18.26
CA TYR A 104 18.76 -7.33 -19.61
C TYR A 104 19.00 -8.75 -20.14
N GLU A 105 20.22 -9.26 -20.09
CA GLU A 105 20.56 -10.56 -20.68
C GLU A 105 20.33 -11.76 -19.77
N TYR A 106 20.76 -11.67 -18.49
CA TYR A 106 20.70 -12.79 -17.57
C TYR A 106 19.34 -12.93 -16.94
N TYR A 107 18.82 -11.84 -16.38
CA TYR A 107 17.48 -11.84 -15.75
C TYR A 107 16.35 -11.72 -16.76
N ARG A 108 16.66 -11.44 -18.04
CA ARG A 108 15.69 -11.37 -19.15
C ARG A 108 14.61 -10.32 -18.97
N PHE A 109 14.94 -9.22 -18.32
CA PHE A 109 14.05 -8.06 -18.30
C PHE A 109 14.16 -7.32 -19.65
N ASP A 110 13.04 -6.87 -20.16
CA ASP A 110 13.03 -5.96 -21.32
C ASP A 110 13.47 -4.54 -20.93
N ALA A 111 13.97 -3.78 -21.88
CA ALA A 111 14.45 -2.42 -21.64
C ALA A 111 13.39 -1.50 -21.02
N ALA A 112 12.13 -1.62 -21.46
CA ALA A 112 11.03 -0.83 -20.92
C ALA A 112 10.76 -1.13 -19.43
N SER A 113 10.85 -2.40 -19.01
CA SER A 113 10.73 -2.80 -17.60
C SER A 113 11.84 -2.23 -16.73
N ILE A 114 13.07 -2.21 -17.24
CA ILE A 114 14.24 -1.65 -16.53
C ILE A 114 14.07 -0.13 -16.37
N LEU A 115 13.63 0.57 -17.41
CA LEU A 115 13.37 2.01 -17.37
C LEU A 115 12.24 2.36 -16.42
N LEU A 116 11.13 1.62 -16.46
CA LEU A 116 10.01 1.80 -15.53
C LEU A 116 10.44 1.62 -14.07
N ALA A 117 11.25 0.60 -13.79
CA ALA A 117 11.80 0.37 -12.45
C ALA A 117 12.78 1.48 -12.04
N ALA A 118 13.56 2.03 -12.96
CA ALA A 118 14.44 3.16 -12.69
C ALA A 118 13.66 4.43 -12.35
N GLU A 119 12.59 4.75 -13.09
CA GLU A 119 11.70 5.87 -12.77
C GLU A 119 11.08 5.73 -11.37
N TYR A 120 10.65 4.51 -11.02
CA TYR A 120 10.19 4.22 -9.66
C TYR A 120 11.27 4.46 -8.61
N CYS A 121 12.52 4.02 -8.83
CA CYS A 121 13.63 4.27 -7.92
C CYS A 121 13.92 5.77 -7.76
N VAL A 122 13.88 6.54 -8.85
CA VAL A 122 14.04 8.00 -8.82
C VAL A 122 12.91 8.67 -8.05
N SER A 123 11.68 8.20 -8.16
CA SER A 123 10.55 8.69 -7.36
C SER A 123 10.74 8.48 -5.84
N LEU A 124 11.60 7.55 -5.45
CA LEU A 124 12.02 7.30 -4.08
C LEU A 124 13.33 8.04 -3.70
N GLU A 125 13.78 8.98 -4.54
CA GLU A 125 15.05 9.71 -4.38
C GLU A 125 16.29 8.78 -4.40
N LYS A 126 16.20 7.64 -5.12
CA LYS A 126 17.26 6.66 -5.25
C LYS A 126 17.82 6.67 -6.68
N TYR A 127 18.91 7.38 -6.89
CA TYR A 127 19.54 7.59 -8.20
C TYR A 127 20.70 6.60 -8.48
N ASN A 128 20.77 5.50 -7.74
CA ASN A 128 21.86 4.54 -7.82
C ASN A 128 21.44 3.27 -8.57
N VAL A 129 22.20 2.86 -9.58
CA VAL A 129 21.97 1.64 -10.36
C VAL A 129 22.01 0.39 -9.47
N SER A 130 22.90 0.32 -8.49
CA SER A 130 22.97 -0.83 -7.57
C SER A 130 21.67 -1.00 -6.74
N TYR A 131 20.97 0.10 -6.43
CA TYR A 131 19.65 0.02 -5.79
C TYR A 131 18.59 -0.54 -6.76
N LEU A 132 18.57 -0.04 -8.01
CA LEU A 132 17.70 -0.55 -9.07
C LEU A 132 17.90 -2.06 -9.26
N VAL A 133 19.15 -2.49 -9.36
CA VAL A 133 19.50 -3.93 -9.50
C VAL A 133 18.98 -4.74 -8.32
N THR A 134 19.11 -4.22 -7.09
CA THR A 134 18.63 -4.91 -5.90
C THR A 134 17.09 -5.05 -5.91
N VAL A 135 16.37 -4.01 -6.31
CA VAL A 135 14.90 -4.02 -6.43
C VAL A 135 14.46 -5.03 -7.48
N MET A 136 15.03 -4.95 -8.69
CA MET A 136 14.65 -5.83 -9.80
C MET A 136 14.99 -7.31 -9.54
N ARG A 137 16.10 -7.58 -8.85
CA ARG A 137 16.43 -8.94 -8.40
C ARG A 137 15.41 -9.46 -7.39
N GLY A 138 14.99 -8.63 -6.43
CA GLY A 138 13.93 -8.99 -5.50
C GLY A 138 12.60 -9.29 -6.20
N TRP A 139 12.27 -8.56 -7.25
CA TRP A 139 11.10 -8.85 -8.09
C TRP A 139 11.26 -10.14 -8.88
N PHE A 140 12.43 -10.38 -9.46
CA PHE A 140 12.74 -11.63 -10.15
C PHE A 140 12.58 -12.85 -9.22
N GLU A 141 13.03 -12.77 -7.95
CA GLU A 141 12.86 -13.82 -6.94
C GLU A 141 11.37 -14.08 -6.60
N GLN A 142 10.49 -13.09 -6.83
CA GLN A 142 9.04 -13.19 -6.65
C GLN A 142 8.29 -13.51 -7.94
N ASP A 143 8.99 -13.93 -9.01
CA ASP A 143 8.44 -14.19 -10.35
C ASP A 143 7.76 -12.97 -11.02
N ILE A 144 8.09 -11.75 -10.58
CA ILE A 144 7.64 -10.50 -11.19
C ILE A 144 8.66 -10.13 -12.28
N CYS A 145 8.37 -10.48 -13.53
CA CYS A 145 9.36 -10.37 -14.62
C CYS A 145 8.84 -9.64 -15.85
N THR A 146 7.52 -9.51 -16.00
CA THR A 146 6.93 -8.83 -17.17
C THR A 146 6.67 -7.36 -16.86
N TYR A 147 6.64 -6.52 -17.89
CA TYR A 147 6.33 -5.10 -17.75
C TYR A 147 5.05 -4.85 -16.96
N GLN A 148 3.97 -5.58 -17.28
CA GLN A 148 2.69 -5.43 -16.59
C GLN A 148 2.75 -5.81 -15.11
N GLN A 149 3.48 -6.89 -14.77
CA GLN A 149 3.66 -7.29 -13.36
C GLN A 149 4.46 -6.24 -12.58
N ILE A 150 5.50 -5.68 -13.18
CA ILE A 150 6.32 -4.62 -12.59
C ILE A 150 5.49 -3.36 -12.38
N GLU A 151 4.69 -2.95 -13.37
CA GLU A 151 3.78 -1.81 -13.26
C GLU A 151 2.79 -1.99 -12.11
N GLN A 152 2.14 -3.15 -12.02
CA GLN A 152 1.21 -3.46 -10.93
C GLN A 152 1.90 -3.44 -9.56
N GLU A 153 3.10 -3.97 -9.46
CA GLU A 153 3.87 -3.96 -8.22
C GLU A 153 4.27 -2.54 -7.81
N ILE A 154 4.67 -1.70 -8.75
CA ILE A 154 4.96 -0.27 -8.49
C ILE A 154 3.70 0.46 -8.01
N ILE A 155 2.55 0.21 -8.62
CA ILE A 155 1.27 0.78 -8.17
C ILE A 155 0.96 0.32 -6.75
N ARG A 156 1.12 -0.97 -6.44
CA ARG A 156 0.91 -1.54 -5.10
C ARG A 156 1.81 -0.87 -4.05
N LEU A 157 3.11 -0.77 -4.34
CA LEU A 157 4.09 -0.15 -3.45
C LEU A 157 3.82 1.35 -3.25
N SER A 158 3.42 2.05 -4.31
CA SER A 158 3.05 3.47 -4.25
C SER A 158 1.81 3.69 -3.38
N ASN A 159 0.82 2.81 -3.45
CA ASN A 159 -0.38 2.87 -2.62
C ASN A 159 -0.06 2.61 -1.14
N ILE A 160 0.84 1.68 -0.83
CA ILE A 160 1.35 1.46 0.53
C ILE A 160 2.00 2.73 1.07
N LYS A 161 2.88 3.35 0.30
CA LYS A 161 3.54 4.61 0.67
C LYS A 161 2.56 5.75 0.90
N LYS A 162 1.55 5.89 0.04
CA LYS A 162 0.49 6.89 0.21
C LYS A 162 -0.30 6.68 1.50
N TYR A 163 -0.63 5.42 1.82
CA TYR A 163 -1.32 5.06 3.06
C TYR A 163 -0.47 5.40 4.29
N GLU A 164 0.79 4.96 4.33
CA GLU A 164 1.74 5.29 5.38
C GLU A 164 1.85 6.80 5.60
N PHE A 165 2.04 7.56 4.51
CA PHE A 165 2.18 9.01 4.57
C PHE A 165 0.93 9.70 5.16
N LYS A 166 -0.28 9.27 4.75
CA LYS A 166 -1.53 9.80 5.29
C LYS A 166 -1.64 9.58 6.79
N ILE A 167 -1.29 8.39 7.27
CA ILE A 167 -1.34 8.06 8.69
C ILE A 167 -0.33 8.89 9.50
N LEU A 168 0.91 8.97 9.03
CA LEU A 168 1.94 9.77 9.70
C LEU A 168 1.55 11.25 9.79
N LYS A 169 0.91 11.76 8.74
CA LYS A 169 0.37 13.13 8.71
C LYS A 169 -0.73 13.33 9.75
N ILE A 170 -1.69 12.39 9.87
CA ILE A 170 -2.76 12.43 10.87
C ILE A 170 -2.17 12.37 12.29
N PHE A 171 -1.18 11.52 12.51
CA PHE A 171 -0.50 11.41 13.80
C PHE A 171 0.41 12.60 14.14
N GLY A 172 0.50 13.60 13.23
CA GLY A 172 1.35 14.78 13.42
C GLY A 172 2.85 14.44 13.46
N GLN A 173 3.24 13.29 12.93
CA GLN A 173 4.61 12.81 12.98
C GLN A 173 5.40 13.34 11.79
N THR A 174 6.32 14.26 12.03
CA THR A 174 7.22 14.82 11.00
C THR A 174 8.54 14.06 10.89
N ALA A 175 8.96 13.39 11.97
CA ALA A 175 10.17 12.59 11.97
C ALA A 175 9.98 11.27 11.21
N LYS A 176 11.09 10.74 10.67
CA LYS A 176 11.08 9.43 10.00
C LYS A 176 10.59 8.35 10.97
N PRO A 177 9.58 7.55 10.58
CA PRO A 177 9.04 6.52 11.44
C PRO A 177 10.08 5.42 11.72
N SER A 178 10.03 4.85 12.92
CA SER A 178 10.84 3.69 13.26
C SER A 178 10.32 2.42 12.56
N LYS A 179 11.16 1.40 12.46
CA LYS A 179 10.75 0.11 11.88
C LYS A 179 9.51 -0.47 12.58
N GLN A 180 9.47 -0.40 13.90
CA GLN A 180 8.33 -0.90 14.68
C GLN A 180 7.03 -0.13 14.40
N GLN A 181 7.11 1.19 14.19
CA GLN A 181 5.95 2.00 13.80
C GLN A 181 5.42 1.61 12.42
N LEU A 182 6.31 1.37 11.46
CA LEU A 182 5.94 0.89 10.13
C LEU A 182 5.29 -0.51 10.18
N GLU A 183 5.77 -1.41 11.02
CA GLU A 183 5.17 -2.74 11.25
C GLU A 183 3.73 -2.62 11.77
N PHE A 184 3.44 -1.68 12.68
CA PHE A 184 2.07 -1.43 13.11
C PHE A 184 1.18 -0.91 11.97
N ILE A 185 1.67 0.08 11.21
CA ILE A 185 0.91 0.65 10.08
C ILE A 185 0.60 -0.44 9.03
N GLU A 186 1.57 -1.28 8.71
CA GLU A 186 1.40 -2.39 7.77
C GLU A 186 0.40 -3.43 8.30
N LYS A 187 0.46 -3.77 9.59
CA LYS A 187 -0.50 -4.64 10.24
C LYS A 187 -1.93 -4.09 10.11
N TRP A 188 -2.14 -2.80 10.39
CA TRP A 188 -3.44 -2.17 10.31
C TRP A 188 -3.97 -2.10 8.87
N ARG A 189 -3.09 -1.85 7.91
CA ARG A 189 -3.42 -1.92 6.49
C ARG A 189 -3.86 -3.34 6.08
N THR A 190 -3.16 -4.35 6.54
CA THR A 190 -3.47 -5.76 6.25
C THR A 190 -4.81 -6.18 6.88
N MET A 191 -5.15 -5.62 8.03
CA MET A 191 -6.47 -5.80 8.66
C MET A 191 -7.61 -5.08 7.91
N GLY A 192 -7.29 -4.26 6.88
CA GLY A 192 -8.26 -3.57 6.05
C GLY A 192 -8.80 -2.25 6.65
N PHE A 193 -8.16 -1.70 7.67
CA PHE A 193 -8.59 -0.43 8.23
C PHE A 193 -8.29 0.74 7.31
N THR A 194 -9.30 1.59 7.10
CA THR A 194 -9.17 2.83 6.34
C THR A 194 -8.44 3.90 7.15
N VAL A 195 -7.95 4.92 6.45
CA VAL A 195 -7.27 6.06 7.09
C VAL A 195 -8.18 6.79 8.07
N GLU A 196 -9.48 6.88 7.78
CA GLU A 196 -10.50 7.47 8.64
C GLU A 196 -10.69 6.70 9.96
N MET A 197 -10.70 5.37 9.90
CA MET A 197 -10.75 4.53 11.10
C MET A 197 -9.53 4.74 12.00
N LEU A 198 -8.36 4.90 11.40
CA LEU A 198 -7.12 5.17 12.12
C LEU A 198 -7.12 6.56 12.76
N GLU A 199 -7.72 7.55 12.11
CA GLU A 199 -7.93 8.89 12.70
C GLU A 199 -8.81 8.84 13.95
N ILE A 200 -9.91 8.08 13.90
CA ILE A 200 -10.78 7.88 15.08
C ILE A 200 -10.01 7.18 16.20
N ALA A 201 -9.25 6.12 15.88
CA ALA A 201 -8.45 5.40 16.86
C ALA A 201 -7.35 6.28 17.48
N TYR A 202 -6.72 7.13 16.68
CA TYR A 202 -5.74 8.11 17.12
C TYR A 202 -6.37 9.15 18.08
N ASN A 203 -7.49 9.74 17.71
CA ASN A 203 -8.20 10.70 18.55
C ASN A 203 -8.57 10.06 19.91
N LYS A 204 -9.13 8.85 19.92
CA LYS A 204 -9.39 8.10 21.15
C LYS A 204 -8.12 7.82 21.96
N CYS A 205 -7.00 7.56 21.31
CA CYS A 205 -5.72 7.36 21.98
C CYS A 205 -5.26 8.65 22.67
N VAL A 206 -5.29 9.77 21.96
CA VAL A 206 -4.85 11.08 22.48
C VAL A 206 -5.77 11.53 23.63
N ASP A 207 -7.09 11.41 23.46
CA ASP A 207 -8.07 11.78 24.50
C ASP A 207 -7.87 11.01 25.81
N ASN A 208 -7.49 9.73 25.73
CA ASN A 208 -7.31 8.90 26.92
C ASN A 208 -5.90 8.95 27.52
N THR A 209 -4.88 9.20 26.70
CA THR A 209 -3.47 9.10 27.14
C THR A 209 -2.68 10.40 27.05
N ASN A 210 -3.27 11.45 26.44
CA ASN A 210 -2.64 12.74 26.12
C ASN A 210 -1.34 12.62 25.29
N LYS A 211 -1.13 11.49 24.62
CA LYS A 211 0.05 11.23 23.78
C LYS A 211 -0.19 10.17 22.74
N LEU A 212 0.58 10.20 21.66
CA LEU A 212 0.58 9.15 20.64
C LEU A 212 1.17 7.85 21.21
N ASN A 213 0.41 6.78 21.18
CA ASN A 213 0.84 5.44 21.58
C ASN A 213 0.36 4.38 20.59
N TYR A 214 1.27 3.87 19.77
CA TYR A 214 0.98 2.87 18.73
C TYR A 214 0.39 1.57 19.29
N LYS A 215 0.88 1.09 20.46
CA LYS A 215 0.35 -0.12 21.09
C LYS A 215 -1.08 0.07 21.56
N TYR A 216 -1.42 1.26 22.06
CA TYR A 216 -2.78 1.57 22.48
C TYR A 216 -3.74 1.63 21.29
N ILE A 217 -3.31 2.27 20.20
CA ILE A 217 -4.06 2.29 18.93
C ILE A 217 -4.25 0.87 18.41
N ASP A 218 -3.21 0.03 18.43
CA ASP A 218 -3.30 -1.38 18.02
C ASP A 218 -4.32 -2.17 18.85
N THR A 219 -4.41 -1.90 20.16
CA THR A 219 -5.43 -2.53 21.02
C THR A 219 -6.85 -2.11 20.62
N ILE A 220 -7.07 -0.81 20.32
CA ILE A 220 -8.37 -0.31 19.85
C ILE A 220 -8.75 -1.01 18.54
N LEU A 221 -7.86 -1.00 17.56
CA LEU A 221 -8.11 -1.58 16.25
C LEU A 221 -8.29 -3.11 16.30
N SER A 222 -7.53 -3.80 17.15
CA SER A 222 -7.70 -5.24 17.38
C SER A 222 -9.05 -5.57 18.00
N ASN A 223 -9.55 -4.74 18.93
CA ASN A 223 -10.89 -4.87 19.49
C ASN A 223 -11.98 -4.65 18.43
N TRP A 224 -11.81 -3.66 17.55
CA TRP A 224 -12.74 -3.43 16.45
C TRP A 224 -12.74 -4.59 15.46
N ALA A 225 -11.55 -5.11 15.09
CA ALA A 225 -11.45 -6.30 14.24
C ALA A 225 -12.18 -7.50 14.85
N GLY A 226 -12.01 -7.75 16.15
CA GLY A 226 -12.71 -8.82 16.88
C GLY A 226 -14.24 -8.68 16.92
N LYS A 227 -14.75 -7.45 16.78
CA LYS A 227 -16.18 -7.13 16.70
C LYS A 227 -16.68 -6.96 15.27
N SER A 228 -15.84 -7.17 14.28
CA SER A 228 -16.14 -6.95 12.83
C SER A 228 -16.57 -5.50 12.54
N ILE A 229 -16.03 -4.53 13.28
CA ILE A 229 -16.25 -3.10 13.07
C ILE A 229 -15.23 -2.62 12.04
N THR A 230 -15.71 -2.27 10.84
CA THR A 230 -14.86 -1.87 9.71
C THR A 230 -15.18 -0.47 9.17
N THR A 231 -16.24 0.17 9.66
CA THR A 231 -16.65 1.50 9.20
C THR A 231 -16.73 2.50 10.35
N PRO A 232 -16.52 3.81 10.09
CA PRO A 232 -16.64 4.86 11.11
C PRO A 232 -18.00 4.91 11.79
N GLU A 233 -19.09 4.65 11.05
CA GLU A 233 -20.46 4.65 11.56
C GLU A 233 -20.68 3.53 12.58
N GLN A 234 -20.08 2.36 12.38
CA GLN A 234 -20.14 1.26 13.34
C GLN A 234 -19.42 1.61 14.64
N VAL A 235 -18.35 2.40 14.58
CA VAL A 235 -17.62 2.88 15.76
C VAL A 235 -18.50 3.81 16.59
N THR A 236 -19.18 4.78 15.98
CA THR A 236 -20.09 5.71 16.69
C THR A 236 -21.21 4.97 17.37
N HIS A 237 -21.83 3.99 16.71
CA HIS A 237 -22.87 3.17 17.27
C HIS A 237 -22.39 2.29 18.46
N GLU A 238 -21.17 1.77 18.40
CA GLU A 238 -20.58 1.02 19.50
C GLU A 238 -20.27 1.92 20.71
N ASP A 239 -19.80 3.14 20.46
CA ASP A 239 -19.56 4.13 21.51
C ASP A 239 -20.85 4.53 22.21
N GLU A 240 -21.93 4.76 21.48
CA GLU A 240 -23.25 5.05 22.04
C GLU A 240 -23.76 3.89 22.92
N LYS A 241 -23.60 2.64 22.49
CA LYS A 241 -23.92 1.46 23.30
C LYS A 241 -23.09 1.40 24.57
N TYR A 242 -21.80 1.71 24.50
CA TYR A 242 -20.94 1.72 25.67
C TYR A 242 -21.35 2.81 26.67
N HIS A 243 -21.65 4.01 26.20
CA HIS A 243 -22.11 5.12 27.06
C HIS A 243 -23.46 4.86 27.68
N THR A 244 -24.40 4.27 26.97
CA THR A 244 -25.73 3.89 27.54
C THR A 244 -25.62 2.77 28.57
N SER A 245 -24.76 1.77 28.28
CA SER A 245 -24.51 0.67 29.26
C SER A 245 -23.80 1.16 30.53
N LYS A 246 -22.94 2.17 30.42
CA LYS A 246 -22.24 2.75 31.57
C LYS A 246 -23.17 3.64 32.41
N LYS A 247 -24.10 4.39 31.79
CA LYS A 247 -25.15 5.13 32.46
C LYS A 247 -26.07 4.17 33.27
N ASN A 248 -26.52 3.08 32.64
CA ASN A 248 -27.38 2.10 33.32
C ASN A 248 -26.68 1.35 34.48
N LYS A 249 -25.36 1.14 34.39
CA LYS A 249 -24.58 0.55 35.50
C LYS A 249 -24.36 1.53 36.65
N ASN A 250 -24.28 2.83 36.39
CA ASN A 250 -24.15 3.85 37.44
C ASN A 250 -25.51 4.15 38.15
N THR A 251 -26.62 3.99 37.45
CA THR A 251 -27.96 4.12 38.10
C THR A 251 -28.33 2.90 38.96
N ASN A 252 -27.66 1.74 38.74
CA ASN A 252 -27.86 0.54 39.57
C ASN A 252 -26.81 0.36 40.69
N LYS A 253 -25.87 1.27 40.85
CA LYS A 253 -25.17 1.43 42.12
C LYS A 253 -26.09 2.22 43.05
N GLN A 254 -27.07 1.51 43.63
CA GLN A 254 -27.63 1.95 44.89
C GLN A 254 -26.46 2.28 45.81
N THR A 255 -26.36 3.54 46.17
CA THR A 255 -25.47 3.98 47.24
C THR A 255 -25.68 3.04 48.42
N SER A 256 -24.62 2.36 48.84
CA SER A 256 -24.63 1.41 49.98
C SER A 256 -24.92 2.10 51.30
N TYR A 257 -25.34 3.35 51.28
CA TYR A 257 -25.78 4.15 52.41
C TYR A 257 -27.25 4.53 52.19
N ASN A 258 -28.11 3.94 53.01
CA ASN A 258 -29.49 4.35 53.13
C ASN A 258 -29.48 5.73 53.83
N LEU A 259 -29.77 6.81 53.09
CA LEU A 259 -29.80 8.17 53.65
C LEU A 259 -30.75 8.25 54.85
N ASP A 260 -31.86 7.52 54.80
CA ASP A 260 -32.88 7.49 55.87
C ASP A 260 -32.34 6.85 57.19
N ASP A 261 -31.42 5.86 57.02
CA ASP A 261 -30.76 5.24 58.16
C ASP A 261 -29.71 6.13 58.81
N PHE A 262 -29.02 6.92 57.93
CA PHE A 262 -28.05 7.90 58.40
C PHE A 262 -28.70 9.11 59.07
N GLU A 263 -29.82 9.61 58.56
CA GLU A 263 -30.62 10.66 59.24
C GLU A 263 -31.17 10.20 60.54
N LYS A 264 -31.71 8.99 60.65
CA LYS A 264 -32.12 8.40 61.89
C LYS A 264 -31.03 8.24 62.93
N PHE A 265 -29.85 7.84 62.47
CA PHE A 265 -28.66 7.75 63.35
C PHE A 265 -28.23 9.12 63.84
N ALA A 266 -28.19 10.14 62.97
CA ALA A 266 -27.85 11.51 63.32
C ALA A 266 -28.85 12.12 64.32
N MET A 267 -30.15 11.93 64.12
CA MET A 267 -31.19 12.40 65.08
C MET A 267 -31.11 11.71 66.44
N ASN A 268 -30.81 10.41 66.48
CA ASN A 268 -30.64 9.70 67.76
C ASN A 268 -29.36 10.12 68.48
N PHE A 269 -28.32 10.48 67.78
CA PHE A 269 -27.04 10.93 68.34
C PHE A 269 -27.18 12.30 69.05
N ASP A 270 -28.02 13.21 68.53
CA ASP A 270 -28.29 14.51 69.13
C ASP A 270 -29.19 14.41 70.33
N LEU A 271 -30.12 13.43 70.39
CA LEU A 271 -30.98 13.18 71.54
C LEU A 271 -30.23 12.58 72.71
N GLU A 272 -29.21 11.75 72.51
CA GLU A 272 -28.41 11.21 73.63
C GLU A 272 -27.43 12.26 74.22
N LYS A 273 -27.04 13.27 73.52
CA LYS A 273 -26.22 14.37 74.00
C LYS A 273 -27.00 15.44 74.77
N SER A 274 -28.28 15.61 74.45
CA SER A 274 -29.14 16.61 75.15
C SER A 274 -29.81 16.07 76.44
N GLY A 275 -29.65 14.79 76.76
CA GLY A 275 -30.21 14.17 77.96
C GLY A 275 -29.29 14.06 79.19
N LYS A 276 -28.10 14.69 79.15
CA LYS A 276 -27.22 14.77 80.35
C LYS A 276 -26.86 16.23 80.64
N LEU A 277 -27.80 16.87 81.36
CA LEU A 277 -27.62 18.03 82.22
C LEU A 277 -28.48 17.87 83.44
#